data_fd63f4054932f386c4e5d089f6aadc33
#
_entry.id   fd63f4054932f386c4e5d089f6aadc33
#
_cell.length_a   1.000
_cell.length_b   1.000
_cell.length_c   1.000
_cell.angle_alpha   90.00
_cell.angle_beta   90.00
_cell.angle_gamma   90.00
#
_symmetry.space_group_name_H-M   'P 1'
#
loop_
_entity.id
_entity.type
_entity.pdbx_description
1 polymer ?
#
loop_
_entity_poly.entity_id
_entity_poly.type
_entity_poly.pdbx_seq_one_letter_code
_entity_poly.pdbx_strand_id
1 'polypeptide(L)'
;MLYLGVDRTYDWPHHQIYASKNYVGNLEDIEKHHRLSWDDPSVYVQNACVTDPGLAPEGCATVYVLVPVSHQTENIDWSKETSKFRERILDQIETKLGYENIRDHIVTEMIITPDDWGDHCYRGAVFNLAHGLDQMLWRRPRNRFEDVKNMYLVGGGTHPGSGLPVIFESARISSKLVLDDLGINPDWNGVETWFENVRRSPAGRKAQSRVTTTKETGTPTNA
;
A
#
# COMPACT_ATOMS: atom_id res chain seq x y z
N MET A 1 -10.61 1.91 -1.92
CA MET A 1 -9.83 2.63 -0.88
C MET A 1 -10.66 3.78 -0.36
N LEU A 2 -10.65 4.01 0.98
CA LEU A 2 -11.28 5.20 1.57
C LEU A 2 -10.19 6.03 2.26
N TYR A 3 -10.20 7.31 2.01
CA TYR A 3 -9.37 8.30 2.68
C TYR A 3 -10.29 9.18 3.51
N LEU A 4 -10.19 9.09 4.83
CA LEU A 4 -11.08 9.77 5.76
C LEU A 4 -10.30 10.81 6.57
N GLY A 5 -10.80 12.05 6.59
CA GLY A 5 -10.42 13.04 7.59
C GLY A 5 -11.50 13.05 8.67
N VAL A 6 -11.08 12.83 9.92
CA VAL A 6 -12.00 12.74 11.05
C VAL A 6 -11.66 13.80 12.10
N ASP A 7 -12.68 14.36 12.78
CA ASP A 7 -12.55 15.33 13.85
C ASP A 7 -12.34 14.70 15.24
N ARG A 8 -11.76 13.52 15.23
CA ARG A 8 -11.44 12.73 16.43
C ARG A 8 -10.12 11.98 16.26
N THR A 9 -9.39 11.83 17.34
CA THR A 9 -8.22 10.94 17.38
C THR A 9 -8.60 9.56 17.89
N TYR A 10 -7.92 8.53 17.37
CA TYR A 10 -8.06 7.15 17.82
C TYR A 10 -6.70 6.64 18.32
N ASP A 11 -6.64 6.14 19.54
CA ASP A 11 -5.41 5.56 20.14
C ASP A 11 -5.24 4.09 19.70
N TRP A 12 -5.16 3.88 18.41
CA TRP A 12 -4.95 2.57 17.77
C TRP A 12 -3.58 2.52 17.12
N PRO A 13 -3.00 1.33 16.93
CA PRO A 13 -1.75 1.18 16.21
C PRO A 13 -1.77 1.86 14.83
N HIS A 14 -0.59 2.34 14.38
CA HIS A 14 -0.44 2.96 13.06
C HIS A 14 -0.98 2.07 11.94
N HIS A 15 -0.76 0.77 12.03
CA HIS A 15 -1.23 -0.23 11.07
C HIS A 15 -2.08 -1.28 11.75
N GLN A 16 -3.26 -1.53 11.21
CA GLN A 16 -4.15 -2.61 11.64
C GLN A 16 -4.59 -3.41 10.41
N ILE A 17 -4.61 -4.72 10.55
CA ILE A 17 -5.08 -5.63 9.51
C ILE A 17 -6.13 -6.53 10.13
N TYR A 18 -7.32 -6.53 9.54
CA TYR A 18 -8.33 -7.54 9.81
C TYR A 18 -8.35 -8.52 8.65
N ALA A 19 -8.07 -9.77 8.93
CA ALA A 19 -8.23 -10.86 7.97
C ALA A 19 -9.61 -11.50 8.16
N SER A 20 -10.33 -11.70 7.07
CA SER A 20 -11.60 -12.43 7.06
C SER A 20 -11.48 -13.79 7.77
N LYS A 21 -12.49 -14.19 8.52
CA LYS A 21 -12.53 -15.53 9.12
C LYS A 21 -12.53 -16.62 8.05
N ASN A 22 -13.17 -16.37 6.91
CA ASN A 22 -13.07 -17.19 5.71
C ASN A 22 -12.09 -16.56 4.72
N TYR A 23 -10.80 -16.49 5.09
CA TYR A 23 -9.78 -15.82 4.29
C TYR A 23 -9.64 -16.40 2.89
N VAL A 24 -9.68 -17.72 2.76
CA VAL A 24 -9.59 -18.39 1.44
C VAL A 24 -10.78 -18.02 0.56
N GLY A 25 -12.01 -18.06 1.11
CA GLY A 25 -13.20 -17.64 0.37
C GLY A 25 -13.17 -16.17 -0.02
N ASN A 26 -12.61 -15.29 0.85
CA ASN A 26 -12.42 -13.88 0.51
C ASN A 26 -11.45 -13.70 -0.67
N LEU A 27 -10.36 -14.45 -0.73
CA LEU A 27 -9.44 -14.45 -1.87
C LEU A 27 -10.10 -15.00 -3.14
N GLU A 28 -10.89 -16.08 -3.04
CA GLU A 28 -11.62 -16.64 -4.18
C GLU A 28 -12.66 -15.68 -4.74
N ASP A 29 -13.33 -14.91 -3.88
CA ASP A 29 -14.24 -13.84 -4.32
C ASP A 29 -13.52 -12.81 -5.18
N ILE A 30 -12.30 -12.42 -4.79
CA ILE A 30 -11.50 -11.43 -5.50
C ILE A 30 -10.93 -12.00 -6.81
N GLU A 31 -10.30 -13.18 -6.75
CA GLU A 31 -9.46 -13.70 -7.84
C GLU A 31 -10.24 -14.59 -8.84
N LYS A 32 -11.24 -15.35 -8.37
CA LYS A 32 -11.95 -16.32 -9.19
C LYS A 32 -13.36 -15.86 -9.57
N HIS A 33 -14.08 -15.33 -8.57
CA HIS A 33 -15.48 -14.98 -8.75
C HIS A 33 -15.68 -13.53 -9.16
N HIS A 34 -14.66 -12.69 -8.99
CA HIS A 34 -14.70 -11.27 -9.30
C HIS A 34 -15.96 -10.59 -8.73
N ARG A 35 -16.15 -10.75 -7.42
CA ARG A 35 -17.28 -10.18 -6.69
C ARG A 35 -16.84 -9.54 -5.38
N LEU A 36 -17.68 -8.70 -4.82
CA LEU A 36 -17.44 -8.10 -3.51
C LEU A 36 -17.72 -9.10 -2.39
N SER A 37 -16.82 -9.18 -1.43
CA SER A 37 -17.04 -9.97 -0.20
C SER A 37 -17.87 -9.14 0.79
N TRP A 38 -19.17 -9.40 0.84
CA TRP A 38 -20.11 -8.64 1.65
C TRP A 38 -20.12 -9.05 3.12
N ASP A 39 -19.95 -10.32 3.41
CA ASP A 39 -20.16 -10.85 4.76
C ASP A 39 -19.04 -10.47 5.72
N ASP A 40 -17.79 -10.69 5.33
CA ASP A 40 -16.63 -10.51 6.19
C ASP A 40 -15.38 -10.12 5.37
N PRO A 41 -15.35 -8.92 4.77
CA PRO A 41 -14.21 -8.49 3.97
C PRO A 41 -12.96 -8.30 4.81
N SER A 42 -11.81 -8.71 4.29
CA SER A 42 -10.51 -8.33 4.87
C SER A 42 -10.28 -6.84 4.65
N VAL A 43 -9.73 -6.17 5.66
CA VAL A 43 -9.44 -4.72 5.58
C VAL A 43 -8.09 -4.40 6.21
N TYR A 44 -7.41 -3.41 5.63
CA TYR A 44 -6.25 -2.76 6.23
C TYR A 44 -6.62 -1.33 6.58
N VAL A 45 -6.23 -0.89 7.77
CA VAL A 45 -6.43 0.49 8.22
C VAL A 45 -5.11 1.09 8.65
N GLN A 46 -4.85 2.31 8.20
CA GLN A 46 -3.71 3.10 8.63
C GLN A 46 -4.19 4.32 9.41
N ASN A 47 -3.69 4.45 10.63
CA ASN A 47 -3.86 5.60 11.51
C ASN A 47 -2.52 6.31 11.65
N ALA A 48 -2.16 7.13 10.67
CA ALA A 48 -0.83 7.73 10.58
C ALA A 48 -0.56 8.78 11.66
N CYS A 49 -1.60 9.45 12.16
CA CYS A 49 -1.48 10.53 13.14
C CYS A 49 -0.97 10.09 14.51
N VAL A 50 -1.05 8.80 14.88
CA VAL A 50 -0.41 8.30 16.12
C VAL A 50 1.12 8.33 16.06
N THR A 51 1.69 8.33 14.86
CA THR A 51 3.15 8.41 14.67
C THR A 51 3.59 9.83 14.34
N ASP A 52 2.79 10.54 13.53
CA ASP A 52 3.04 11.92 13.14
C ASP A 52 1.74 12.74 13.30
N PRO A 53 1.53 13.37 14.46
CA PRO A 53 0.36 14.21 14.69
C PRO A 53 0.24 15.42 13.74
N GLY A 54 1.33 15.79 13.05
CA GLY A 54 1.34 16.90 12.09
C GLY A 54 0.57 16.62 10.79
N LEU A 55 0.09 15.38 10.58
CA LEU A 55 -0.66 14.98 9.38
C LEU A 55 -2.14 15.38 9.42
N ALA A 56 -2.63 15.93 10.51
CA ALA A 56 -3.99 16.48 10.65
C ALA A 56 -4.00 17.70 11.59
N PRO A 57 -5.03 18.53 11.57
CA PRO A 57 -5.24 19.57 12.58
C PRO A 57 -5.32 18.98 14.00
N GLU A 58 -5.08 19.80 15.03
CA GLU A 58 -5.16 19.39 16.41
C GLU A 58 -6.55 18.79 16.73
N GLY A 59 -6.56 17.64 17.40
CA GLY A 59 -7.78 16.89 17.72
C GLY A 59 -8.36 16.07 16.56
N CYS A 60 -7.81 16.20 15.36
CA CYS A 60 -8.24 15.46 14.17
C CYS A 60 -7.28 14.31 13.84
N ALA A 61 -7.70 13.42 12.94
CA ALA A 61 -6.86 12.37 12.40
C ALA A 61 -7.17 12.09 10.92
N THR A 62 -6.19 11.49 10.24
CA THR A 62 -6.37 10.88 8.93
C THR A 62 -6.45 9.36 9.08
N VAL A 63 -7.49 8.77 8.54
CA VAL A 63 -7.68 7.31 8.53
C VAL A 63 -7.75 6.83 7.08
N TYR A 64 -6.79 6.00 6.69
CA TYR A 64 -6.78 5.36 5.38
C TYR A 64 -7.27 3.93 5.50
N VAL A 65 -8.23 3.53 4.67
CA VAL A 65 -8.78 2.18 4.65
C VAL A 65 -8.59 1.57 3.27
N LEU A 66 -7.91 0.45 3.21
CA LEU A 66 -7.74 -0.34 2.00
C LEU A 66 -8.51 -1.66 2.13
N VAL A 67 -9.35 -1.92 1.17
CA VAL A 67 -10.09 -3.18 1.04
C VAL A 67 -9.63 -3.85 -0.25
N PRO A 68 -9.05 -5.05 -0.18
CA PRO A 68 -8.76 -5.82 -1.38
C PRO A 68 -10.05 -6.16 -2.13
N VAL A 69 -10.10 -5.81 -3.40
CA VAL A 69 -11.21 -6.09 -4.30
C VAL A 69 -10.67 -6.50 -5.67
N SER A 70 -11.52 -7.10 -6.51
CA SER A 70 -11.13 -7.43 -7.88
C SER A 70 -10.84 -6.16 -8.70
N HIS A 71 -10.06 -6.31 -9.75
CA HIS A 71 -9.90 -5.28 -10.78
C HIS A 71 -11.26 -4.97 -11.46
N GLN A 72 -11.29 -4.05 -12.42
CA GLN A 72 -12.50 -3.78 -13.21
C GLN A 72 -13.01 -5.06 -13.89
N THR A 73 -14.27 -5.38 -13.65
CA THR A 73 -14.96 -6.54 -14.21
C THR A 73 -16.42 -6.16 -14.47
N GLU A 74 -17.09 -6.90 -15.35
CA GLU A 74 -18.51 -6.72 -15.62
C GLU A 74 -19.41 -7.15 -14.44
N ASN A 75 -18.85 -7.88 -13.46
CA ASN A 75 -19.60 -8.39 -12.32
C ASN A 75 -19.82 -7.34 -11.22
N ILE A 76 -19.07 -6.24 -11.23
CA ILE A 76 -19.13 -5.21 -10.19
C ILE A 76 -19.43 -3.87 -10.85
N ASP A 77 -20.61 -3.34 -10.59
CA ASP A 77 -21.01 -1.98 -11.01
C ASP A 77 -20.73 -1.00 -9.86
N TRP A 78 -19.55 -0.38 -9.88
CA TRP A 78 -19.14 0.55 -8.83
C TRP A 78 -20.05 1.77 -8.70
N SER A 79 -20.75 2.17 -9.76
CA SER A 79 -21.71 3.28 -9.67
C SER A 79 -22.90 2.97 -8.74
N LYS A 80 -23.22 1.69 -8.57
CA LYS A 80 -24.33 1.22 -7.72
C LYS A 80 -23.86 0.68 -6.37
N GLU A 81 -22.67 0.06 -6.33
CA GLU A 81 -22.21 -0.70 -5.18
C GLU A 81 -21.37 0.13 -4.22
N THR A 82 -20.73 1.22 -4.68
CA THR A 82 -19.78 2.01 -3.88
C THR A 82 -20.37 2.43 -2.53
N SER A 83 -21.53 3.08 -2.54
CA SER A 83 -22.14 3.58 -1.29
C SER A 83 -22.48 2.48 -0.30
N LYS A 84 -23.06 1.38 -0.78
CA LYS A 84 -23.42 0.24 0.07
C LYS A 84 -22.19 -0.47 0.61
N PHE A 85 -21.18 -0.67 -0.24
CA PHE A 85 -19.94 -1.33 0.18
C PHE A 85 -19.14 -0.46 1.14
N ARG A 86 -19.14 0.86 0.95
CA ARG A 86 -18.60 1.82 1.92
C ARG A 86 -19.22 1.61 3.31
N GLU A 87 -20.54 1.59 3.40
CA GLU A 87 -21.23 1.38 4.69
C GLU A 87 -20.81 0.05 5.33
N ARG A 88 -20.74 -1.02 4.53
CA ARG A 88 -20.28 -2.31 5.01
C ARG A 88 -18.84 -2.27 5.55
N ILE A 89 -17.95 -1.51 4.92
CA ILE A 89 -16.57 -1.35 5.39
C ILE A 89 -16.50 -0.52 6.66
N LEU A 90 -17.29 0.54 6.78
CA LEU A 90 -17.38 1.29 8.02
C LEU A 90 -17.91 0.42 9.19
N ASP A 91 -18.94 -0.41 8.97
CA ASP A 91 -19.38 -1.41 9.95
C ASP A 91 -18.24 -2.35 10.36
N GLN A 92 -17.43 -2.79 9.38
CA GLN A 92 -16.32 -3.70 9.64
C GLN A 92 -15.25 -3.06 10.53
N ILE A 93 -14.83 -1.83 10.25
CA ILE A 93 -13.80 -1.16 11.04
C ILE A 93 -14.31 -0.73 12.42
N GLU A 94 -15.58 -0.35 12.55
CA GLU A 94 -16.20 -0.08 13.86
C GLU A 94 -16.26 -1.34 14.72
N THR A 95 -16.81 -2.41 14.18
CA THR A 95 -17.10 -3.63 14.96
C THR A 95 -15.89 -4.52 15.18
N LYS A 96 -14.90 -4.50 14.27
CA LYS A 96 -13.73 -5.41 14.30
C LYS A 96 -12.44 -4.75 14.71
N LEU A 97 -12.29 -3.45 14.43
CA LEU A 97 -11.05 -2.72 14.68
C LEU A 97 -11.21 -1.60 15.72
N GLY A 98 -12.42 -1.39 16.24
CA GLY A 98 -12.69 -0.51 17.38
C GLY A 98 -12.74 0.99 17.02
N TYR A 99 -12.96 1.34 15.75
CA TYR A 99 -13.18 2.74 15.34
C TYR A 99 -14.61 3.19 15.65
N GLU A 100 -14.94 3.20 16.94
CA GLU A 100 -16.29 3.51 17.42
C GLU A 100 -16.81 4.84 16.91
N ASN A 101 -18.02 4.83 16.34
CA ASN A 101 -18.73 6.00 15.83
C ASN A 101 -17.95 6.78 14.74
N ILE A 102 -17.08 6.10 13.98
CA ILE A 102 -16.26 6.79 12.97
C ILE A 102 -17.12 7.58 11.97
N ARG A 103 -18.33 7.09 11.65
CA ARG A 103 -19.27 7.77 10.75
C ARG A 103 -19.59 9.17 11.18
N ASP A 104 -19.83 9.37 12.48
CA ASP A 104 -20.24 10.65 13.06
C ASP A 104 -19.10 11.67 13.08
N HIS A 105 -17.87 11.16 12.92
CA HIS A 105 -16.63 11.95 12.97
C HIS A 105 -16.01 12.20 11.59
N ILE A 106 -16.57 11.68 10.50
CA ILE A 106 -16.06 11.94 9.15
C ILE A 106 -16.39 13.36 8.73
N VAL A 107 -15.40 14.22 8.58
CA VAL A 107 -15.54 15.61 8.12
C VAL A 107 -15.17 15.78 6.65
N THR A 108 -14.32 14.87 6.12
CA THR A 108 -13.98 14.83 4.70
C THR A 108 -13.71 13.39 4.29
N GLU A 109 -14.02 13.07 3.05
CA GLU A 109 -13.87 11.73 2.52
C GLU A 109 -13.51 11.74 1.04
N MET A 110 -12.63 10.81 0.66
CA MET A 110 -12.39 10.45 -0.74
C MET A 110 -12.47 8.94 -0.88
N ILE A 111 -13.28 8.48 -1.81
CA ILE A 111 -13.40 7.06 -2.16
C ILE A 111 -12.75 6.86 -3.52
N ILE A 112 -11.89 5.86 -3.64
CA ILE A 112 -11.25 5.48 -4.89
C ILE A 112 -11.54 4.00 -5.15
N THR A 113 -12.19 3.74 -6.27
CA THR A 113 -12.60 2.41 -6.74
C THR A 113 -11.67 1.94 -7.87
N PRO A 114 -11.74 0.69 -8.31
CA PRO A 114 -11.07 0.24 -9.52
C PRO A 114 -11.46 1.02 -10.79
N ASP A 115 -12.68 1.58 -10.86
CA ASP A 115 -13.10 2.39 -12.01
C ASP A 115 -12.34 3.72 -12.07
N ASP A 116 -12.09 4.35 -10.93
CA ASP A 116 -11.28 5.57 -10.85
C ASP A 116 -9.82 5.32 -11.27
N TRP A 117 -9.32 4.11 -11.07
CA TRP A 117 -7.99 3.71 -11.52
C TRP A 117 -7.94 3.28 -12.99
N GLY A 118 -9.08 3.05 -13.63
CA GLY A 118 -9.18 2.54 -14.99
C GLY A 118 -8.42 3.37 -16.04
N ASP A 119 -8.37 4.69 -15.85
CA ASP A 119 -7.65 5.61 -16.73
C ASP A 119 -6.13 5.62 -16.52
N HIS A 120 -5.65 5.07 -15.40
CA HIS A 120 -4.25 5.11 -15.01
C HIS A 120 -3.57 3.75 -14.98
N CYS A 121 -4.36 2.69 -14.74
CA CYS A 121 -3.86 1.33 -14.57
C CYS A 121 -4.68 0.35 -15.41
N TYR A 122 -4.01 -0.64 -15.99
CA TYR A 122 -4.70 -1.66 -16.78
C TYR A 122 -5.80 -2.33 -15.96
N ARG A 123 -7.06 -2.21 -16.43
CA ARG A 123 -8.27 -2.72 -15.77
C ARG A 123 -8.44 -2.26 -14.33
N GLY A 124 -7.99 -1.07 -13.98
CA GLY A 124 -8.09 -0.55 -12.61
C GLY A 124 -7.24 -1.31 -11.57
N ALA A 125 -6.31 -2.14 -12.00
CA ALA A 125 -5.44 -2.92 -11.14
C ALA A 125 -4.24 -2.07 -10.67
N VAL A 126 -4.39 -1.33 -9.58
CA VAL A 126 -3.39 -0.39 -9.07
C VAL A 126 -2.03 -1.03 -8.78
N PHE A 127 -1.99 -2.31 -8.41
CA PHE A 127 -0.74 -3.05 -8.18
C PHE A 127 -0.16 -3.69 -9.46
N ASN A 128 -0.77 -3.42 -10.62
CA ASN A 128 -0.33 -3.91 -11.91
C ASN A 128 -0.35 -5.45 -12.05
N LEU A 129 0.75 -5.99 -12.63
CA LEU A 129 0.90 -7.41 -12.89
C LEU A 129 1.04 -8.20 -11.58
N ALA A 130 0.44 -9.36 -11.55
CA ALA A 130 0.56 -10.29 -10.43
C ALA A 130 2.03 -10.75 -10.23
N HIS A 131 2.29 -11.36 -9.07
CA HIS A 131 3.59 -11.94 -8.73
C HIS A 131 3.56 -13.48 -8.81
N GLY A 132 2.81 -14.02 -9.77
CA GLY A 132 2.86 -15.44 -10.12
C GLY A 132 4.22 -15.84 -10.71
N LEU A 133 4.58 -17.10 -10.64
CA LEU A 133 5.86 -17.61 -11.16
C LEU A 133 6.06 -17.35 -12.65
N ASP A 134 4.98 -17.17 -13.38
CA ASP A 134 4.92 -16.81 -14.81
C ASP A 134 5.13 -15.32 -15.09
N GLN A 135 5.04 -14.47 -14.04
CA GLN A 135 5.13 -13.02 -14.15
C GLN A 135 6.19 -12.38 -13.24
N MET A 136 7.11 -13.18 -12.72
CA MET A 136 8.20 -12.74 -11.83
C MET A 136 9.57 -12.79 -12.49
N LEU A 137 10.53 -12.11 -11.87
CA LEU A 137 11.96 -12.11 -12.26
C LEU A 137 12.14 -11.75 -13.74
N TRP A 138 12.75 -12.65 -14.52
CA TRP A 138 13.04 -12.45 -15.94
C TRP A 138 11.81 -12.52 -16.86
N ARG A 139 10.68 -12.96 -16.36
CA ARG A 139 9.40 -12.99 -17.10
C ARG A 139 8.61 -11.70 -16.98
N ARG A 140 9.03 -10.83 -16.07
CA ARG A 140 8.44 -9.50 -15.92
C ARG A 140 8.98 -8.55 -17.00
N PRO A 141 8.20 -7.57 -17.50
CA PRO A 141 8.69 -6.58 -18.46
C PRO A 141 10.02 -6.00 -18.02
N ARG A 142 10.99 -5.96 -18.94
CA ARG A 142 12.34 -5.47 -18.65
C ARG A 142 12.37 -3.95 -18.56
N ASN A 143 13.33 -3.42 -17.83
CA ASN A 143 13.48 -1.97 -17.68
C ASN A 143 13.96 -1.29 -18.96
N ARG A 144 14.65 -1.98 -19.90
CA ARG A 144 14.87 -1.52 -21.28
C ARG A 144 13.82 -2.18 -22.16
N PHE A 145 13.04 -1.38 -22.88
CA PHE A 145 12.05 -1.91 -23.81
C PHE A 145 12.76 -2.45 -25.06
N GLU A 146 12.52 -3.71 -25.39
CA GLU A 146 13.34 -4.42 -26.38
C GLU A 146 13.02 -3.99 -27.83
N ASP A 147 11.75 -3.66 -28.11
CA ASP A 147 11.26 -3.39 -29.47
C ASP A 147 11.46 -1.93 -29.91
N VAL A 148 11.75 -1.02 -28.97
CA VAL A 148 11.89 0.41 -29.26
C VAL A 148 13.17 0.94 -28.64
N LYS A 149 14.06 1.48 -29.48
CA LYS A 149 15.32 2.09 -29.02
C LYS A 149 15.05 3.31 -28.14
N ASN A 150 15.87 3.50 -27.12
CA ASN A 150 15.82 4.64 -26.19
C ASN A 150 14.51 4.72 -25.40
N MET A 151 13.79 3.62 -25.28
CA MET A 151 12.61 3.51 -24.44
C MET A 151 12.90 2.67 -23.19
N TYR A 152 12.56 3.22 -22.03
CA TYR A 152 12.82 2.61 -20.74
C TYR A 152 11.54 2.52 -19.94
N LEU A 153 11.39 1.45 -19.18
CA LEU A 153 10.24 1.20 -18.32
C LEU A 153 10.68 1.28 -16.86
N VAL A 154 9.82 1.82 -16.00
CA VAL A 154 10.07 1.96 -14.56
C VAL A 154 8.77 1.78 -13.79
N GLY A 155 8.85 1.22 -12.59
CA GLY A 155 7.72 1.09 -11.68
C GLY A 155 7.33 -0.35 -11.37
N GLY A 156 6.21 -0.51 -10.67
CA GLY A 156 5.76 -1.80 -10.15
C GLY A 156 5.38 -2.84 -11.21
N GLY A 157 5.05 -2.42 -12.43
CA GLY A 157 4.75 -3.30 -13.55
C GLY A 157 5.98 -3.90 -14.24
N THR A 158 7.20 -3.43 -13.94
CA THR A 158 8.45 -3.86 -14.54
C THR A 158 9.30 -4.68 -13.57
N HIS A 159 10.43 -5.20 -14.05
CA HIS A 159 11.43 -5.82 -13.19
C HIS A 159 11.98 -4.77 -12.18
N PRO A 160 12.20 -5.13 -10.90
CA PRO A 160 12.03 -6.45 -10.30
C PRO A 160 10.61 -6.74 -9.80
N GLY A 161 9.70 -5.76 -9.66
CA GLY A 161 8.33 -5.99 -9.24
C GLY A 161 7.68 -4.82 -8.52
N SER A 162 6.63 -5.10 -7.74
CA SER A 162 5.83 -4.13 -6.97
C SER A 162 6.25 -4.07 -5.49
N GLY A 163 5.83 -3.00 -4.82
CA GLY A 163 6.19 -2.66 -3.45
C GLY A 163 7.25 -1.55 -3.40
N LEU A 164 7.13 -0.59 -2.48
CA LEU A 164 7.96 0.62 -2.47
C LEU A 164 9.47 0.36 -2.57
N PRO A 165 10.09 -0.53 -1.77
CA PRO A 165 11.51 -0.79 -1.89
C PRO A 165 11.89 -1.35 -3.26
N VAL A 166 11.04 -2.20 -3.83
CA VAL A 166 11.25 -2.86 -5.13
C VAL A 166 11.05 -1.87 -6.28
N ILE A 167 10.09 -0.94 -6.16
CA ILE A 167 9.87 0.13 -7.16
C ILE A 167 11.07 1.10 -7.18
N PHE A 168 11.65 1.43 -6.02
CA PHE A 168 12.88 2.21 -5.98
C PHE A 168 14.06 1.50 -6.64
N GLU A 169 14.16 0.18 -6.48
CA GLU A 169 15.17 -0.60 -7.20
C GLU A 169 14.91 -0.59 -8.72
N SER A 170 13.65 -0.67 -9.16
CA SER A 170 13.30 -0.49 -10.58
C SER A 170 13.75 0.88 -11.10
N ALA A 171 13.56 1.94 -10.32
CA ALA A 171 14.01 3.28 -10.68
C ALA A 171 15.55 3.35 -10.81
N ARG A 172 16.29 2.74 -9.87
CA ARG A 172 17.75 2.66 -9.91
C ARG A 172 18.25 1.92 -11.15
N ILE A 173 17.63 0.78 -11.47
CA ILE A 173 17.99 -0.01 -12.66
C ILE A 173 17.75 0.79 -13.94
N SER A 174 16.56 1.39 -14.09
CA SER A 174 16.22 2.16 -15.29
C SER A 174 17.12 3.38 -15.47
N SER A 175 17.39 4.12 -14.39
CA SER A 175 18.31 5.26 -14.43
C SER A 175 19.71 4.85 -14.84
N LYS A 176 20.21 3.72 -14.30
CA LYS A 176 21.53 3.20 -14.69
C LYS A 176 21.57 2.85 -16.16
N LEU A 177 20.55 2.18 -16.71
CA LEU A 177 20.48 1.82 -18.11
C LEU A 177 20.51 3.05 -19.04
N VAL A 178 19.78 4.12 -18.67
CA VAL A 178 19.78 5.39 -19.40
C VAL A 178 21.19 6.01 -19.39
N LEU A 179 21.83 6.06 -18.23
CA LEU A 179 23.16 6.66 -18.08
C LEU A 179 24.22 5.86 -18.82
N ASP A 180 24.17 4.53 -18.77
CA ASP A 180 25.05 3.65 -19.52
C ASP A 180 24.93 3.90 -21.04
N ASP A 181 23.70 4.03 -21.56
CA ASP A 181 23.45 4.28 -22.98
C ASP A 181 23.89 5.70 -23.43
N LEU A 182 23.91 6.66 -22.51
CA LEU A 182 24.44 8.01 -22.75
C LEU A 182 25.96 8.11 -22.55
N GLY A 183 26.63 7.04 -22.14
CA GLY A 183 28.06 7.02 -21.82
C GLY A 183 28.42 7.82 -20.56
N ILE A 184 27.46 8.07 -19.69
CA ILE A 184 27.63 8.77 -18.42
C ILE A 184 27.89 7.75 -17.32
N ASN A 185 29.06 7.87 -16.66
CA ASN A 185 29.37 7.06 -15.48
C ASN A 185 29.04 7.88 -14.22
N PRO A 186 27.88 7.63 -13.56
CA PRO A 186 27.53 8.40 -12.37
C PRO A 186 28.38 8.00 -11.18
N ASP A 187 28.82 8.97 -10.41
CA ASP A 187 29.39 8.71 -9.09
C ASP A 187 28.28 8.42 -8.07
N TRP A 188 28.04 7.13 -7.84
CA TRP A 188 27.04 6.68 -6.85
C TRP A 188 27.52 6.84 -5.39
N ASN A 189 28.79 7.20 -5.15
CA ASN A 189 29.31 7.38 -3.79
C ASN A 189 28.55 8.47 -3.01
N GLY A 190 28.06 9.49 -3.70
CA GLY A 190 27.21 10.52 -3.10
C GLY A 190 25.89 9.97 -2.52
N VAL A 191 25.30 8.96 -3.14
CA VAL A 191 24.05 8.32 -2.68
C VAL A 191 24.32 7.47 -1.43
N GLU A 192 25.41 6.72 -1.40
CA GLU A 192 25.82 5.95 -0.20
C GLU A 192 26.09 6.88 0.97
N THR A 193 26.79 7.98 0.74
CA THR A 193 27.06 9.02 1.76
C THR A 193 25.76 9.65 2.27
N TRP A 194 24.78 9.86 1.40
CA TRP A 194 23.46 10.38 1.82
C TRP A 194 22.72 9.37 2.73
N PHE A 195 22.68 8.10 2.36
CA PHE A 195 22.07 7.05 3.19
C PHE A 195 22.78 6.91 4.55
N GLU A 196 24.12 6.98 4.58
CA GLU A 196 24.87 6.99 5.84
C GLU A 196 24.53 8.20 6.70
N ASN A 197 24.42 9.38 6.12
CA ASN A 197 24.06 10.59 6.83
C ASN A 197 22.65 10.54 7.40
N VAL A 198 21.67 9.97 6.64
CA VAL A 198 20.31 9.72 7.13
C VAL A 198 20.32 8.75 8.32
N ARG A 199 21.08 7.65 8.25
CA ARG A 199 21.22 6.70 9.37
C ARG A 199 21.84 7.33 10.62
N ARG A 200 22.77 8.26 10.43
CA ARG A 200 23.46 8.99 11.52
C ARG A 200 22.65 10.16 12.06
N SER A 201 21.58 10.55 11.40
CA SER A 201 20.70 11.62 11.84
C SER A 201 20.02 11.31 13.19
N PRO A 202 19.61 12.31 13.97
CA PRO A 202 18.87 12.07 15.21
C PRO A 202 17.59 11.25 15.02
N ALA A 203 16.90 11.42 13.88
CA ALA A 203 15.71 10.65 13.51
C ALA A 203 16.05 9.18 13.21
N GLY A 204 17.14 8.92 12.46
CA GLY A 204 17.60 7.57 12.16
C GLY A 204 18.07 6.81 13.41
N ARG A 205 18.73 7.48 14.35
CA ARG A 205 19.13 6.89 15.65
C ARG A 205 17.94 6.54 16.53
N LYS A 206 16.88 7.37 16.56
CA LYS A 206 15.63 7.06 17.27
C LYS A 206 14.90 5.84 16.69
N ALA A 207 14.91 5.67 15.38
CA ALA A 207 14.31 4.51 14.73
C ALA A 207 15.06 3.22 15.07
N GLN A 208 16.40 3.24 15.07
CA GLN A 208 17.21 2.08 15.45
C GLN A 208 17.07 1.70 16.93
N SER A 209 17.00 2.67 17.85
CA SER A 209 16.83 2.38 19.27
C SER A 209 15.46 1.74 19.59
N ARG A 210 14.41 2.09 18.87
CA ARG A 210 13.09 1.45 19.02
C ARG A 210 13.07 -0.01 18.57
N VAL A 211 13.82 -0.35 17.51
CA VAL A 211 13.92 -1.73 17.00
C VAL A 211 14.72 -2.62 17.97
N THR A 212 15.71 -2.08 18.67
CA THR A 212 16.53 -2.84 19.64
C THR A 212 15.75 -3.10 20.94
N THR A 213 14.93 -2.17 21.39
CA THR A 213 14.16 -2.32 22.65
C THR A 213 13.05 -3.38 22.55
N THR A 214 12.54 -3.63 21.34
CA THR A 214 11.53 -4.69 21.12
C THR A 214 12.12 -6.11 21.08
N LYS A 215 13.43 -6.26 20.95
CA LYS A 215 14.10 -7.58 20.96
C LYS A 215 14.48 -8.07 22.37
N GLU A 216 14.56 -7.19 23.36
CA GLU A 216 15.00 -7.55 24.70
C GLU A 216 13.87 -7.95 25.68
N THR A 217 12.60 -7.80 25.29
CA THR A 217 11.46 -8.13 26.17
C THR A 217 10.81 -9.51 25.90
N GLY A 218 11.47 -10.36 25.12
CA GLY A 218 10.97 -11.70 24.76
C GLY A 218 11.74 -12.83 25.43
N THR A 219 11.79 -12.90 26.77
CA THR A 219 12.23 -14.13 27.46
C THR A 219 10.98 -14.96 27.78
N PRO A 220 10.83 -16.18 27.28
CA PRO A 220 9.78 -17.07 27.73
C PRO A 220 10.16 -17.64 29.10
N THR A 221 9.41 -17.32 30.12
CA THR A 221 9.43 -18.04 31.39
C THR A 221 8.75 -19.40 31.18
N ASN A 222 9.56 -20.45 31.16
CA ASN A 222 9.10 -21.81 31.37
C ASN A 222 8.66 -21.97 32.84
N ALA A 223 7.43 -22.37 33.05
CA ALA A 223 6.98 -23.18 34.16
C ALA A 223 5.77 -23.99 33.70
#